data_0f588ef71d39ca95525f2c28cfa34e02
#
_entry.id   0f588ef71d39ca95525f2c28cfa34e02
#
_cell.length_a   1.000
_cell.length_b   1.000
_cell.length_c   1.000
_cell.angle_alpha   90.00
_cell.angle_beta   90.00
_cell.angle_gamma   90.00
#
_symmetry.space_group_name_H-M   'P 1'
#
loop_
_entity.id
_entity.type
_entity.pdbx_description
1 polymer ?
#
loop_
_entity_poly.entity_id
_entity_poly.type
_entity_poly.pdbx_seq_one_letter_code
_entity_poly.pdbx_strand_id
1 'polypeptide(L)'
;DNKQHGQGTYTYANGDVYVGDWVDNKQDGQGTYTYANGTNYIGAWKEGVKDGQGTYKGPNGSQYIGNWKNNKQDGQGTLTFADSGNTYIGAFKQGVKDGQGTYTGPNGSKYVGAWKDNKQDGQGTYSFGNGDIYVGDWSAGERTGEGTLTFSNQSKYVGGFLKGQKHGQGVFSYENGDIYTGMFEND
;
A
#
# COMPACT_ATOMS: atom_id res chain seq x y z
N ASP A 1 -15.78 27.09 -33.60
CA ASP A 1 -14.49 26.66 -33.02
C ASP A 1 -14.37 25.14 -33.17
N ASN A 2 -13.30 24.69 -33.84
CA ASN A 2 -13.10 23.25 -34.12
C ASN A 2 -12.41 22.59 -32.91
N LYS A 3 -13.12 22.51 -31.76
CA LYS A 3 -12.63 21.93 -30.52
C LYS A 3 -13.34 20.62 -30.23
N GLN A 4 -12.62 19.63 -29.72
CA GLN A 4 -13.20 18.41 -29.15
C GLN A 4 -13.99 18.79 -27.90
N HIS A 5 -15.26 18.39 -27.84
CA HIS A 5 -16.19 18.67 -26.73
C HIS A 5 -17.25 17.58 -26.63
N GLY A 6 -17.72 17.27 -25.41
CA GLY A 6 -18.68 16.18 -25.18
C GLY A 6 -18.04 14.80 -25.24
N GLN A 7 -18.84 13.76 -25.48
CA GLN A 7 -18.35 12.38 -25.57
C GLN A 7 -17.62 12.13 -26.89
N GLY A 8 -16.46 11.48 -26.82
CA GLY A 8 -15.67 11.17 -28.01
C GLY A 8 -14.70 10.03 -27.84
N THR A 9 -14.30 9.44 -28.98
CA THR A 9 -13.21 8.47 -29.04
C THR A 9 -12.03 9.09 -29.77
N TYR A 10 -10.85 9.00 -29.17
CA TYR A 10 -9.62 9.47 -29.79
C TYR A 10 -8.58 8.34 -29.82
N THR A 11 -8.10 8.02 -31.02
CA THR A 11 -7.04 7.04 -31.22
C THR A 11 -5.72 7.76 -31.51
N TYR A 12 -4.74 7.55 -30.65
CA TYR A 12 -3.41 8.14 -30.76
C TYR A 12 -2.56 7.36 -31.77
N ALA A 13 -1.58 8.03 -32.36
CA ALA A 13 -0.67 7.41 -33.36
C ALA A 13 0.16 6.24 -32.78
N ASN A 14 0.37 6.19 -31.47
CA ASN A 14 1.06 5.10 -30.75
C ASN A 14 0.16 3.89 -30.46
N GLY A 15 -1.11 3.93 -30.87
CA GLY A 15 -2.09 2.86 -30.64
C GLY A 15 -2.87 2.98 -29.34
N ASP A 16 -2.63 3.99 -28.51
CA ASP A 16 -3.47 4.26 -27.34
C ASP A 16 -4.86 4.73 -27.78
N VAL A 17 -5.87 4.48 -26.95
CA VAL A 17 -7.24 4.92 -27.21
C VAL A 17 -7.83 5.56 -25.96
N TYR A 18 -8.43 6.73 -26.12
CA TYR A 18 -9.28 7.36 -25.11
C TYR A 18 -10.73 7.36 -25.55
N VAL A 19 -11.64 6.96 -24.66
CA VAL A 19 -13.09 7.05 -24.84
C VAL A 19 -13.67 7.77 -23.63
N GLY A 20 -14.28 8.91 -23.80
CA GLY A 20 -14.83 9.65 -22.67
C GLY A 20 -15.17 11.11 -22.96
N ASP A 21 -15.27 11.87 -21.88
CA ASP A 21 -15.65 13.27 -21.90
C ASP A 21 -14.47 14.17 -22.33
N TRP A 22 -14.79 15.20 -23.12
CA TRP A 22 -13.87 16.20 -23.63
C TRP A 22 -14.40 17.61 -23.35
N VAL A 23 -13.50 18.49 -22.92
CA VAL A 23 -13.74 19.94 -22.83
C VAL A 23 -12.54 20.66 -23.44
N ASP A 24 -12.79 21.49 -24.44
CA ASP A 24 -11.79 22.33 -25.11
C ASP A 24 -10.50 21.57 -25.52
N ASN A 25 -10.64 20.42 -26.17
CA ASN A 25 -9.56 19.51 -26.61
C ASN A 25 -8.82 18.78 -25.48
N LYS A 26 -9.33 18.82 -24.24
CA LYS A 26 -8.76 18.08 -23.12
C LYS A 26 -9.73 17.02 -22.62
N GLN A 27 -9.22 15.90 -22.15
CA GLN A 27 -9.98 14.91 -21.38
C GLN A 27 -10.47 15.58 -20.10
N ASP A 28 -11.77 15.64 -19.89
CA ASP A 28 -12.37 16.30 -18.72
C ASP A 28 -13.72 15.68 -18.42
N GLY A 29 -13.88 15.04 -17.28
CA GLY A 29 -15.04 14.23 -16.89
C GLY A 29 -14.70 12.76 -16.73
N GLN A 30 -15.57 11.85 -17.16
CA GLN A 30 -15.34 10.41 -17.07
C GLN A 30 -14.76 9.86 -18.39
N GLY A 31 -13.80 8.94 -18.27
CA GLY A 31 -13.24 8.33 -19.45
C GLY A 31 -12.42 7.06 -19.20
N THR A 32 -12.25 6.30 -20.28
CA THR A 32 -11.40 5.12 -20.35
C THR A 32 -10.22 5.41 -21.24
N TYR A 33 -9.02 5.26 -20.71
CA TYR A 33 -7.78 5.30 -21.48
C TYR A 33 -7.19 3.90 -21.56
N THR A 34 -7.07 3.36 -22.75
CA THR A 34 -6.46 2.07 -23.03
C THR A 34 -5.12 2.29 -23.73
N TYR A 35 -4.05 1.88 -23.08
CA TYR A 35 -2.70 1.92 -23.62
C TYR A 35 -2.47 0.76 -24.63
N ALA A 36 -1.63 0.95 -25.62
CA ALA A 36 -1.31 -0.06 -26.62
C ALA A 36 -0.73 -1.36 -26.01
N ASN A 37 -0.14 -1.30 -24.82
CA ASN A 37 0.38 -2.46 -24.08
C ASN A 37 -0.67 -3.23 -23.26
N GLY A 38 -1.97 -2.90 -23.39
CA GLY A 38 -3.07 -3.52 -22.67
C GLY A 38 -3.35 -2.95 -21.26
N THR A 39 -2.53 -2.03 -20.78
CA THR A 39 -2.83 -1.25 -19.57
C THR A 39 -4.11 -0.44 -19.79
N ASN A 40 -4.94 -0.28 -18.76
CA ASN A 40 -6.07 0.64 -18.85
C ASN A 40 -6.26 1.47 -17.58
N TYR A 41 -6.89 2.62 -17.77
CA TYR A 41 -7.41 3.47 -16.70
C TYR A 41 -8.86 3.82 -17.01
N ILE A 42 -9.74 3.65 -16.02
CA ILE A 42 -11.16 4.01 -16.08
C ILE A 42 -11.43 4.92 -14.90
N GLY A 43 -11.86 6.15 -15.14
CA GLY A 43 -12.14 7.07 -14.03
C GLY A 43 -12.21 8.53 -14.45
N ALA A 44 -12.06 9.38 -13.43
CA ALA A 44 -12.17 10.81 -13.58
C ALA A 44 -10.91 11.43 -14.20
N TRP A 45 -11.15 12.41 -15.07
CA TRP A 45 -10.15 13.22 -15.75
C TRP A 45 -10.44 14.69 -15.51
N LYS A 46 -9.40 15.49 -15.41
CA LYS A 46 -9.48 16.95 -15.33
C LYS A 46 -8.35 17.57 -16.14
N GLU A 47 -8.69 18.41 -17.10
CA GLU A 47 -7.72 19.11 -17.94
C GLU A 47 -6.62 18.20 -18.55
N GLY A 48 -6.97 16.97 -18.93
CA GLY A 48 -6.08 16.01 -19.56
C GLY A 48 -5.24 15.16 -18.59
N VAL A 49 -5.48 15.26 -17.27
CA VAL A 49 -4.81 14.44 -16.26
C VAL A 49 -5.80 13.58 -15.46
N LYS A 50 -5.37 12.44 -14.97
CA LYS A 50 -6.14 11.61 -14.03
C LYS A 50 -6.29 12.39 -12.72
N ASP A 51 -7.51 12.70 -12.33
CA ASP A 51 -7.84 13.48 -11.14
C ASP A 51 -9.22 13.09 -10.63
N GLY A 52 -9.32 12.57 -9.40
CA GLY A 52 -10.53 12.01 -8.79
C GLY A 52 -10.48 10.50 -8.65
N GLN A 53 -11.62 9.83 -8.62
CA GLN A 53 -11.72 8.37 -8.49
C GLN A 53 -11.39 7.66 -9.80
N GLY A 54 -10.62 6.57 -9.71
CA GLY A 54 -10.31 5.78 -10.89
C GLY A 54 -9.74 4.40 -10.60
N THR A 55 -9.88 3.52 -11.58
CA THR A 55 -9.32 2.17 -11.60
C THR A 55 -8.23 2.10 -12.65
N TYR A 56 -7.04 1.70 -12.24
CA TYR A 56 -5.91 1.40 -13.12
C TYR A 56 -5.64 -0.10 -13.08
N LYS A 57 -5.49 -0.72 -14.24
CA LYS A 57 -5.08 -2.12 -14.38
C LYS A 57 -3.81 -2.17 -15.23
N GLY A 58 -2.72 -2.64 -14.62
CA GLY A 58 -1.43 -2.81 -15.28
C GLY A 58 -1.38 -4.01 -16.23
N PRO A 59 -0.33 -4.12 -17.06
CA PRO A 59 -0.20 -5.18 -18.07
C PRO A 59 0.00 -6.56 -17.42
N ASN A 60 0.54 -6.63 -16.20
CA ASN A 60 0.66 -7.87 -15.42
C ASN A 60 -0.61 -8.24 -14.63
N GLY A 61 -1.72 -7.48 -14.80
CA GLY A 61 -2.97 -7.69 -14.09
C GLY A 61 -3.07 -7.06 -12.70
N SER A 62 -1.99 -6.46 -12.19
CA SER A 62 -2.06 -5.70 -10.93
C SER A 62 -3.01 -4.50 -11.07
N GLN A 63 -3.77 -4.21 -10.01
CA GLN A 63 -4.84 -3.22 -10.08
C GLN A 63 -4.72 -2.22 -8.93
N TYR A 64 -4.97 -0.95 -9.23
CA TYR A 64 -5.22 0.10 -8.25
C TYR A 64 -6.62 0.67 -8.42
N ILE A 65 -7.36 0.77 -7.33
CA ILE A 65 -8.68 1.42 -7.26
C ILE A 65 -8.61 2.48 -6.17
N GLY A 66 -8.81 3.73 -6.50
CA GLY A 66 -8.74 4.80 -5.51
C GLY A 66 -8.64 6.19 -6.08
N ASN A 67 -8.19 7.10 -5.24
CA ASN A 67 -8.04 8.50 -5.57
C ASN A 67 -6.79 8.77 -6.41
N TRP A 68 -6.92 9.67 -7.37
CA TRP A 68 -5.88 10.16 -8.25
C TRP A 68 -5.79 11.68 -8.15
N LYS A 69 -4.59 12.20 -8.26
CA LYS A 69 -4.32 13.64 -8.39
C LYS A 69 -3.13 13.86 -9.31
N ASN A 70 -3.32 14.67 -10.35
CA ASN A 70 -2.25 14.97 -11.32
C ASN A 70 -1.53 13.72 -11.83
N ASN A 71 -2.28 12.72 -12.32
CA ASN A 71 -1.78 11.42 -12.82
C ASN A 71 -1.15 10.48 -11.79
N LYS A 72 -1.12 10.82 -10.49
CA LYS A 72 -0.56 10.00 -9.43
C LYS A 72 -1.64 9.51 -8.46
N GLN A 73 -1.44 8.32 -7.89
CA GLN A 73 -2.23 7.84 -6.76
C GLN A 73 -2.06 8.80 -5.57
N ASP A 74 -3.15 9.36 -5.06
CA ASP A 74 -3.10 10.36 -3.99
C ASP A 74 -4.42 10.36 -3.20
N GLY A 75 -4.37 10.01 -1.92
CA GLY A 75 -5.52 9.76 -1.06
C GLY A 75 -5.74 8.28 -0.79
N GLN A 76 -6.97 7.85 -0.50
CA GLN A 76 -7.27 6.46 -0.18
C GLN A 76 -7.36 5.59 -1.44
N GLY A 77 -6.85 4.36 -1.33
CA GLY A 77 -6.93 3.40 -2.41
C GLY A 77 -6.64 1.96 -2.00
N THR A 78 -6.97 1.05 -2.92
CA THR A 78 -6.66 -0.38 -2.83
C THR A 78 -5.72 -0.75 -3.99
N LEU A 79 -4.56 -1.32 -3.65
CA LEU A 79 -3.61 -1.88 -4.61
C LEU A 79 -3.57 -3.39 -4.45
N THR A 80 -3.84 -4.12 -5.53
CA THR A 80 -3.74 -5.59 -5.59
C THR A 80 -2.62 -5.97 -6.55
N PHE A 81 -1.68 -6.80 -6.09
CA PHE A 81 -0.58 -7.33 -6.88
C PHE A 81 -0.97 -8.68 -7.47
N ALA A 82 -1.10 -8.78 -8.79
CA ALA A 82 -1.56 -10.01 -9.44
C ALA A 82 -0.59 -11.18 -9.25
N ASP A 83 0.71 -10.92 -9.32
CA ASP A 83 1.74 -11.97 -9.27
C ASP A 83 1.85 -12.66 -7.90
N SER A 84 1.59 -11.91 -6.81
CA SER A 84 1.74 -12.40 -5.43
C SER A 84 0.43 -12.55 -4.68
N GLY A 85 -0.68 -12.03 -5.21
CA GLY A 85 -1.96 -11.96 -4.51
C GLY A 85 -1.98 -10.99 -3.31
N ASN A 86 -0.89 -10.25 -3.08
CA ASN A 86 -0.81 -9.28 -2.00
C ASN A 86 -1.79 -8.13 -2.22
N THR A 87 -2.27 -7.55 -1.13
CA THR A 87 -3.11 -6.35 -1.18
C THR A 87 -2.59 -5.27 -0.24
N TYR A 88 -2.79 -4.03 -0.64
CA TYR A 88 -2.63 -2.87 0.24
C TYR A 88 -3.89 -2.02 0.17
N ILE A 89 -4.45 -1.67 1.32
CA ILE A 89 -5.59 -0.77 1.46
C ILE A 89 -5.17 0.36 2.40
N GLY A 90 -5.14 1.58 1.91
CA GLY A 90 -4.69 2.71 2.74
C GLY A 90 -4.39 3.97 1.98
N ALA A 91 -3.66 4.86 2.65
CA ALA A 91 -3.30 6.16 2.12
C ALA A 91 -2.14 6.08 1.13
N PHE A 92 -2.26 6.87 0.06
CA PHE A 92 -1.22 7.13 -0.92
C PHE A 92 -0.93 8.63 -1.00
N LYS A 93 0.30 8.99 -1.27
CA LYS A 93 0.74 10.35 -1.52
C LYS A 93 1.72 10.36 -2.68
N GLN A 94 1.39 11.09 -3.75
CA GLN A 94 2.23 11.21 -4.95
C GLN A 94 2.72 9.87 -5.54
N GLY A 95 1.90 8.81 -5.44
CA GLY A 95 2.16 7.48 -5.99
C GLY A 95 2.84 6.50 -5.06
N VAL A 96 3.14 6.88 -3.81
CA VAL A 96 3.73 6.00 -2.80
C VAL A 96 2.76 5.76 -1.63
N LYS A 97 2.88 4.61 -0.95
CA LYS A 97 2.17 4.35 0.30
C LYS A 97 2.71 5.31 1.37
N ASP A 98 1.84 6.16 1.91
CA ASP A 98 2.21 7.17 2.90
C ASP A 98 0.98 7.50 3.75
N GLY A 99 1.05 7.30 5.07
CA GLY A 99 -0.05 7.41 6.03
C GLY A 99 -0.50 6.04 6.55
N GLN A 100 -1.74 5.92 7.01
CA GLN A 100 -2.25 4.66 7.57
C GLN A 100 -2.65 3.67 6.47
N GLY A 101 -2.34 2.39 6.68
CA GLY A 101 -2.71 1.35 5.73
C GLY A 101 -2.61 -0.07 6.27
N THR A 102 -3.29 -0.97 5.57
CA THR A 102 -3.27 -2.41 5.79
C THR A 102 -2.65 -3.11 4.59
N TYR A 103 -1.62 -3.88 4.82
CA TYR A 103 -1.04 -4.80 3.84
C TYR A 103 -1.38 -6.23 4.24
N THR A 104 -1.79 -7.04 3.28
CA THR A 104 -2.05 -8.48 3.46
C THR A 104 -1.21 -9.26 2.46
N GLY A 105 -0.38 -10.16 2.95
CA GLY A 105 0.42 -11.08 2.15
C GLY A 105 -0.33 -12.37 1.78
N PRO A 106 0.20 -13.18 0.83
CA PRO A 106 -0.48 -14.37 0.31
C PRO A 106 -0.54 -15.52 1.32
N ASN A 107 0.35 -15.55 2.32
CA ASN A 107 0.38 -16.52 3.41
C ASN A 107 -0.47 -16.12 4.62
N GLY A 108 -1.35 -15.12 4.47
CA GLY A 108 -2.18 -14.59 5.56
C GLY A 108 -1.44 -13.62 6.50
N SER A 109 -0.16 -13.31 6.25
CA SER A 109 0.52 -12.27 7.01
C SER A 109 -0.14 -10.91 6.78
N LYS A 110 -0.18 -10.08 7.83
CA LYS A 110 -0.87 -8.80 7.76
C LYS A 110 -0.13 -7.74 8.54
N TYR A 111 0.05 -6.57 7.94
CA TYR A 111 0.50 -5.37 8.64
C TYR A 111 -0.62 -4.33 8.67
N VAL A 112 -0.87 -3.74 9.83
CA VAL A 112 -1.78 -2.62 10.03
C VAL A 112 -1.02 -1.53 10.77
N GLY A 113 -0.84 -0.38 10.15
CA GLY A 113 -0.08 0.70 10.78
C GLY A 113 0.31 1.82 9.84
N ALA A 114 1.29 2.60 10.30
CA ALA A 114 1.80 3.74 9.58
C ALA A 114 2.79 3.32 8.46
N TRP A 115 2.74 4.06 7.36
CA TRP A 115 3.59 3.90 6.18
C TRP A 115 4.24 5.23 5.81
N LYS A 116 5.46 5.17 5.32
CA LYS A 116 6.18 6.29 4.76
C LYS A 116 7.03 5.81 3.59
N ASP A 117 6.91 6.46 2.43
CA ASP A 117 7.70 6.16 1.23
C ASP A 117 7.71 4.64 0.89
N ASN A 118 6.52 3.99 0.88
CA ASN A 118 6.30 2.55 0.63
C ASN A 118 6.79 1.59 1.72
N LYS A 119 7.34 2.06 2.86
CA LYS A 119 7.84 1.24 3.96
C LYS A 119 6.98 1.40 5.21
N GLN A 120 6.93 0.36 6.06
CA GLN A 120 6.37 0.48 7.43
C GLN A 120 7.23 1.47 8.20
N ASP A 121 6.59 2.48 8.81
CA ASP A 121 7.31 3.54 9.54
C ASP A 121 6.36 4.19 10.56
N GLY A 122 6.71 4.15 11.84
CA GLY A 122 5.88 4.55 12.97
C GLY A 122 5.26 3.36 13.69
N GLN A 123 4.10 3.51 14.32
CA GLN A 123 3.43 2.45 15.06
C GLN A 123 2.70 1.48 14.12
N GLY A 124 2.79 0.18 14.42
CA GLY A 124 2.09 -0.83 13.64
C GLY A 124 1.99 -2.20 14.31
N THR A 125 1.03 -2.98 13.83
CA THR A 125 0.82 -4.38 14.19
C THR A 125 1.14 -5.26 13.00
N TYR A 126 2.01 -6.24 13.18
CA TYR A 126 2.28 -7.28 12.18
C TYR A 126 1.84 -8.65 12.71
N SER A 127 0.90 -9.27 12.03
CA SER A 127 0.50 -10.65 12.24
C SER A 127 1.25 -11.54 11.25
N PHE A 128 2.06 -12.45 11.74
CA PHE A 128 2.81 -13.40 10.92
C PHE A 128 1.93 -14.58 10.49
N GLY A 129 2.26 -15.21 9.36
CA GLY A 129 1.52 -16.37 8.88
C GLY A 129 1.60 -17.61 9.79
N ASN A 130 2.56 -17.66 10.72
CA ASN A 130 2.70 -18.70 11.74
C ASN A 130 1.88 -18.44 13.01
N GLY A 131 1.15 -17.33 13.08
CA GLY A 131 0.33 -16.93 14.22
C GLY A 131 1.00 -16.00 15.23
N ASP A 132 2.29 -15.69 15.08
CA ASP A 132 2.95 -14.69 15.91
C ASP A 132 2.40 -13.29 15.63
N ILE A 133 2.46 -12.39 16.63
CA ILE A 133 1.98 -11.01 16.49
C ILE A 133 3.03 -10.06 17.09
N TYR A 134 3.45 -9.09 16.30
CA TYR A 134 4.25 -7.97 16.77
C TYR A 134 3.42 -6.69 16.82
N VAL A 135 3.52 -5.94 17.92
CA VAL A 135 2.94 -4.60 18.08
C VAL A 135 4.05 -3.68 18.56
N GLY A 136 4.36 -2.63 17.85
CA GLY A 136 5.42 -1.69 18.26
C GLY A 136 5.88 -0.75 17.17
N ASP A 137 7.09 -0.23 17.37
CA ASP A 137 7.72 0.75 16.51
C ASP A 137 8.33 0.10 15.27
N TRP A 138 8.22 0.84 14.15
CA TRP A 138 8.79 0.50 12.85
C TRP A 138 9.57 1.67 12.30
N SER A 139 10.69 1.41 11.65
CA SER A 139 11.43 2.40 10.89
C SER A 139 11.97 1.77 9.62
N ALA A 140 11.67 2.40 8.49
CA ALA A 140 12.13 1.99 7.15
C ALA A 140 11.86 0.51 6.80
N GLY A 141 10.81 -0.10 7.38
CA GLY A 141 10.40 -1.49 7.17
C GLY A 141 10.90 -2.49 8.20
N GLU A 142 11.64 -2.05 9.20
CA GLU A 142 12.20 -2.89 10.26
C GLU A 142 11.58 -2.58 11.62
N ARG A 143 11.39 -3.61 12.45
CA ARG A 143 10.99 -3.43 13.88
C ARG A 143 12.12 -2.74 14.61
N THR A 144 11.80 -1.71 15.39
CA THR A 144 12.76 -0.89 16.13
C THR A 144 12.13 -0.38 17.42
N GLY A 145 12.89 0.37 18.24
CA GLY A 145 12.32 0.97 19.46
C GLY A 145 11.67 -0.03 20.39
N GLU A 146 10.55 0.33 20.99
CA GLU A 146 9.83 -0.53 21.93
C GLU A 146 8.74 -1.34 21.21
N GLY A 147 8.57 -2.60 21.65
CA GLY A 147 7.55 -3.46 21.07
C GLY A 147 7.20 -4.67 21.93
N THR A 148 6.11 -5.30 21.53
CA THR A 148 5.62 -6.56 22.07
C THR A 148 5.58 -7.60 20.95
N LEU A 149 6.24 -8.73 21.13
CA LEU A 149 6.13 -9.90 20.26
C LEU A 149 5.43 -11.02 21.05
N THR A 150 4.24 -11.40 20.61
CA THR A 150 3.49 -12.53 21.14
C THR A 150 3.66 -13.69 20.17
N PHE A 151 4.16 -14.82 20.63
CA PHE A 151 4.34 -16.04 19.88
C PHE A 151 3.06 -16.86 19.83
N SER A 152 2.90 -17.69 18.82
CA SER A 152 1.75 -18.57 18.65
C SER A 152 1.58 -19.59 19.78
N ASN A 153 2.67 -19.94 20.47
CA ASN A 153 2.66 -20.75 21.71
C ASN A 153 2.35 -19.97 22.99
N GLN A 154 1.91 -18.71 22.89
CA GLN A 154 1.58 -17.79 23.98
C GLN A 154 2.79 -17.23 24.77
N SER A 155 4.03 -17.61 24.45
CA SER A 155 5.19 -16.89 24.95
C SER A 155 5.15 -15.44 24.50
N LYS A 156 5.75 -14.52 25.28
CA LYS A 156 5.67 -13.10 25.00
C LYS A 156 6.99 -12.40 25.32
N TYR A 157 7.45 -11.57 24.40
CA TYR A 157 8.53 -10.61 24.67
C TYR A 157 7.97 -9.19 24.70
N VAL A 158 8.41 -8.39 25.66
CA VAL A 158 8.15 -6.95 25.76
C VAL A 158 9.48 -6.26 26.00
N GLY A 159 9.89 -5.37 25.14
CA GLY A 159 11.16 -4.66 25.26
C GLY A 159 11.65 -4.06 23.95
N GLY A 160 12.95 -3.75 23.93
CA GLY A 160 13.59 -3.09 22.81
C GLY A 160 13.76 -3.97 21.58
N PHE A 161 13.74 -3.35 20.42
CA PHE A 161 14.03 -3.94 19.11
C PHE A 161 15.04 -3.08 18.35
N LEU A 162 15.95 -3.71 17.65
CA LEU A 162 16.91 -3.07 16.74
C LEU A 162 17.06 -3.94 15.49
N LYS A 163 16.83 -3.35 14.30
CA LYS A 163 16.93 -4.04 12.99
C LYS A 163 16.15 -5.36 12.95
N GLY A 164 14.95 -5.37 13.52
CA GLY A 164 14.07 -6.53 13.53
C GLY A 164 14.33 -7.55 14.63
N GLN A 165 15.43 -7.44 15.41
CA GLN A 165 15.83 -8.37 16.48
C GLN A 165 15.52 -7.79 17.86
N LYS A 166 15.30 -8.65 18.87
CA LYS A 166 15.19 -8.23 20.27
C LYS A 166 16.53 -7.65 20.71
N HIS A 167 16.50 -6.48 21.36
CA HIS A 167 17.71 -5.76 21.75
C HIS A 167 17.46 -4.89 22.98
N GLY A 168 18.50 -4.76 23.83
CA GLY A 168 18.42 -3.94 25.02
C GLY A 168 17.62 -4.59 26.15
N GLN A 169 17.06 -3.80 27.04
CA GLN A 169 16.25 -4.31 28.16
C GLN A 169 14.93 -4.91 27.67
N GLY A 170 14.52 -6.03 28.27
CA GLY A 170 13.26 -6.66 27.94
C GLY A 170 12.81 -7.69 28.96
N VAL A 171 11.57 -8.12 28.82
CA VAL A 171 10.94 -9.19 29.61
C VAL A 171 10.45 -10.25 28.64
N PHE A 172 10.91 -11.49 28.85
CA PHE A 172 10.40 -12.65 28.14
C PHE A 172 9.62 -13.54 29.08
N SER A 173 8.33 -13.74 28.80
CA SER A 173 7.47 -14.67 29.52
C SER A 173 7.30 -15.94 28.69
N TYR A 174 7.71 -17.07 29.20
CA TYR A 174 7.62 -18.37 28.56
C TYR A 174 6.23 -18.99 28.73
N GLU A 175 5.85 -19.89 27.84
CA GLU A 175 4.60 -20.65 27.86
C GLU A 175 4.42 -21.44 29.20
N ASN A 176 5.51 -21.95 29.78
CA ASN A 176 5.50 -22.68 31.05
C ASN A 176 5.35 -21.78 32.29
N GLY A 177 5.28 -20.47 32.12
CA GLY A 177 5.14 -19.48 33.18
C GLY A 177 6.46 -18.91 33.70
N ASP A 178 7.61 -19.39 33.21
CA ASP A 178 8.90 -18.79 33.55
C ASP A 178 9.02 -17.38 32.99
N ILE A 179 9.79 -16.51 33.66
CA ILE A 179 10.01 -15.14 33.23
C ILE A 179 11.51 -14.82 33.28
N TYR A 180 12.03 -14.31 32.18
CA TYR A 180 13.35 -13.69 32.11
C TYR A 180 13.23 -12.18 32.00
N THR A 181 13.92 -11.44 32.83
CA THR A 181 14.04 -9.99 32.74
C THR A 181 15.51 -9.62 32.65
N GLY A 182 15.92 -8.97 31.59
CA GLY A 182 17.34 -8.64 31.41
C GLY A 182 17.64 -8.06 30.04
N MET A 183 18.92 -8.10 29.69
CA MET A 183 19.44 -7.66 28.40
C MET A 183 19.26 -8.72 27.33
N PHE A 184 18.88 -8.28 26.13
CA PHE A 184 18.82 -9.06 24.91
C PHE A 184 19.81 -8.49 23.90
N GLU A 185 20.51 -9.34 23.19
CA GLU A 185 21.44 -8.99 22.13
C GLU A 185 21.32 -10.00 21.00
N ASN A 186 20.80 -9.50 19.84
CA ASN A 186 20.67 -10.28 18.59
C ASN A 186 19.79 -11.55 18.71
N ASP A 187 18.58 -11.42 19.30
CA ASP A 187 17.54 -12.44 19.57
C ASP A 187 17.87 -13.41 20.72
#